data_cc2ac0bf8ba61476a1ee8ee255223b96
#
_entry.id   cc2ac0bf8ba61476a1ee8ee255223b96
#
_cell.length_a   1.000
_cell.length_b   1.000
_cell.length_c   1.000
_cell.angle_alpha   90.00
_cell.angle_beta   90.00
_cell.angle_gamma   90.00
#
_symmetry.space_group_name_H-M   'P 1'
#
loop_
_entity.id
_entity.type
_entity.pdbx_description
1 polymer ?
#
loop_
_entity_poly.entity_id
_entity_poly.type
_entity_poly.pdbx_seq_one_letter_code
_entity_poly.pdbx_strand_id
1 'polypeptide(L)'
;KQKQEKTITVEVQNNWNQPKADAPVVINLHELHAGFKVKSAVVMEGRKEIPSQLDDLNRDRKMDELVFVADLPAHGRKTFQVTLSSEKSTKTYPERVYADMFIVDNKKGKHQRVQAITVPGTSNIYSMVRPHGPVLESELVGYRLYFNEKQTPDIYGKFNKGLEIKESQFYPTDEQLAKGFGDDVLRVFDSCGPGALKGWDGQKATHITPVDTRTERIVSYGPVRVIAEIEVTGWKYQDQELNMMTRYTLYAGHRDLHIEAFFDEPLDKEIFCTGVQDIVGTSKSFSD
;
A
#
# COMPACT_ATOMS: atom_id res chain seq x y z
N LYS A 1 -9.25 -31.64 -14.15
CA LYS A 1 -7.77 -31.59 -14.14
C LYS A 1 -7.29 -32.04 -12.78
N GLN A 2 -6.25 -32.87 -12.73
CA GLN A 2 -5.69 -33.36 -11.49
C GLN A 2 -5.05 -32.17 -10.71
N LYS A 3 -5.22 -32.12 -9.40
CA LYS A 3 -4.56 -31.17 -8.49
C LYS A 3 -3.06 -31.28 -8.64
N GLN A 4 -2.38 -30.16 -8.80
CA GLN A 4 -0.92 -30.07 -8.85
C GLN A 4 -0.45 -29.27 -7.64
N GLU A 5 0.60 -29.74 -7.00
CA GLU A 5 1.22 -29.09 -5.85
C GLU A 5 2.75 -29.09 -5.98
N LYS A 6 3.38 -28.08 -5.42
CA LYS A 6 4.82 -27.97 -5.28
C LYS A 6 5.14 -27.44 -3.90
N THR A 7 5.95 -28.18 -3.16
CA THR A 7 6.44 -27.75 -1.84
C THR A 7 7.90 -27.33 -1.95
N ILE A 8 8.20 -26.18 -1.38
CA ILE A 8 9.56 -25.62 -1.30
C ILE A 8 9.88 -25.25 0.14
N THR A 9 11.16 -25.20 0.45
CA THR A 9 11.69 -24.70 1.72
C THR A 9 12.23 -23.29 1.51
N VAL A 10 11.79 -22.35 2.35
CA VAL A 10 12.23 -20.96 2.33
C VAL A 10 12.97 -20.67 3.63
N GLU A 11 14.23 -20.26 3.54
CA GLU A 11 15.01 -19.78 4.67
C GLU A 11 14.99 -18.25 4.65
N VAL A 12 14.64 -17.64 5.81
CA VAL A 12 14.64 -16.20 6.03
C VAL A 12 15.65 -15.87 7.11
N GLN A 13 16.55 -14.94 6.82
CA GLN A 13 17.61 -14.52 7.72
C GLN A 13 17.48 -13.05 8.08
N ASN A 14 17.60 -12.75 9.37
CA ASN A 14 17.78 -11.39 9.87
C ASN A 14 19.27 -11.16 10.12
N ASN A 15 19.90 -10.29 9.32
CA ASN A 15 21.33 -9.96 9.45
C ASN A 15 21.59 -8.82 10.46
N TRP A 16 20.54 -8.26 11.06
CA TRP A 16 20.67 -7.15 12.00
C TRP A 16 20.88 -7.67 13.43
N ASN A 17 21.49 -6.82 14.24
CA ASN A 17 21.74 -7.09 15.66
C ASN A 17 20.49 -6.88 16.55
N GLN A 18 19.35 -6.57 15.98
CA GLN A 18 18.08 -6.42 16.68
C GLN A 18 17.02 -7.36 16.10
N PRO A 19 16.09 -7.84 16.93
CA PRO A 19 14.97 -8.64 16.43
C PRO A 19 14.06 -7.79 15.54
N LYS A 20 13.41 -8.41 14.59
CA LYS A 20 12.40 -7.81 13.73
C LYS A 20 11.07 -8.48 13.96
N ALA A 21 10.07 -7.69 14.37
CA ALA A 21 8.69 -8.14 14.41
C ALA A 21 8.03 -7.92 13.04
N ASP A 22 7.18 -8.86 12.64
CA ASP A 22 6.40 -8.76 11.40
C ASP A 22 7.26 -8.41 10.17
N ALA A 23 8.46 -8.98 10.06
CA ALA A 23 9.32 -8.74 8.91
C ALA A 23 8.66 -9.24 7.63
N PRO A 24 8.50 -8.41 6.59
CA PRO A 24 7.91 -8.83 5.32
C PRO A 24 8.77 -9.88 4.63
N VAL A 25 8.12 -10.95 4.18
CA VAL A 25 8.72 -11.98 3.32
C VAL A 25 7.92 -12.02 2.02
N VAL A 26 8.58 -11.64 0.92
CA VAL A 26 7.98 -11.56 -0.40
C VAL A 26 8.69 -12.54 -1.32
N ILE A 27 7.93 -13.46 -1.90
CA ILE A 27 8.44 -14.50 -2.78
C ILE A 27 7.88 -14.28 -4.18
N ASN A 28 8.78 -14.06 -5.15
CA ASN A 28 8.43 -13.97 -6.55
C ASN A 28 8.06 -15.37 -7.09
N LEU A 29 6.81 -15.57 -7.45
CA LEU A 29 6.32 -16.86 -7.90
C LEU A 29 6.85 -17.26 -9.29
N HIS A 30 7.22 -16.29 -10.12
CA HIS A 30 7.77 -16.56 -11.44
C HIS A 30 9.15 -17.24 -11.35
N GLU A 31 9.95 -16.88 -10.34
CA GLU A 31 11.26 -17.48 -10.09
C GLU A 31 11.18 -18.92 -9.59
N LEU A 32 10.04 -19.34 -9.05
CA LEU A 32 9.87 -20.68 -8.51
C LEU A 32 9.60 -21.75 -9.59
N HIS A 33 9.26 -21.34 -10.81
CA HIS A 33 8.98 -22.26 -11.92
C HIS A 33 8.07 -23.42 -11.50
N ALA A 34 6.88 -23.11 -10.96
CA ALA A 34 5.98 -24.11 -10.40
C ALA A 34 5.53 -25.18 -11.41
N GLY A 35 5.51 -24.85 -12.71
CA GLY A 35 5.05 -25.73 -13.78
C GLY A 35 3.52 -25.75 -13.96
N PHE A 36 2.80 -25.00 -13.12
CA PHE A 36 1.35 -24.84 -13.18
C PHE A 36 0.95 -23.44 -12.71
N LYS A 37 -0.28 -23.04 -13.01
CA LYS A 37 -0.84 -21.78 -12.51
C LYS A 37 -1.13 -21.88 -11.01
N VAL A 38 -0.39 -21.14 -10.19
CA VAL A 38 -0.59 -21.07 -8.74
C VAL A 38 -1.89 -20.33 -8.44
N LYS A 39 -2.77 -20.93 -7.63
CA LYS A 39 -4.05 -20.37 -7.21
C LYS A 39 -4.22 -20.30 -5.70
N SER A 40 -3.42 -21.05 -4.96
CA SER A 40 -3.34 -20.96 -3.50
C SER A 40 -1.96 -21.36 -3.01
N ALA A 41 -1.66 -20.97 -1.79
CA ALA A 41 -0.44 -21.33 -1.09
C ALA A 41 -0.71 -21.53 0.41
N VAL A 42 0.08 -22.38 1.05
CA VAL A 42 0.09 -22.58 2.50
C VAL A 42 1.52 -22.43 2.98
N VAL A 43 1.73 -21.61 3.99
CA VAL A 43 3.04 -21.38 4.63
C VAL A 43 3.03 -21.97 6.03
N MET A 44 4.01 -22.81 6.34
CA MET A 44 4.16 -23.48 7.63
C MET A 44 5.51 -23.14 8.27
N GLU A 45 5.50 -22.74 9.53
CA GLU A 45 6.67 -22.71 10.42
C GLU A 45 6.57 -23.91 11.37
N GLY A 46 7.27 -24.99 11.05
CA GLY A 46 7.09 -26.25 11.75
C GLY A 46 5.64 -26.77 11.63
N ARG A 47 4.92 -26.82 12.75
CA ARG A 47 3.51 -27.23 12.78
C ARG A 47 2.52 -26.07 12.75
N LYS A 48 3.04 -24.84 12.79
CA LYS A 48 2.23 -23.61 12.83
C LYS A 48 2.03 -23.10 11.41
N GLU A 49 0.77 -22.91 11.03
CA GLU A 49 0.44 -22.23 9.79
C GLU A 49 0.58 -20.72 9.94
N ILE A 50 1.21 -20.08 8.97
CA ILE A 50 1.45 -18.64 8.94
C ILE A 50 0.47 -18.00 7.94
N PRO A 51 -0.30 -16.99 8.36
CA PRO A 51 -1.14 -16.22 7.44
C PRO A 51 -0.32 -15.68 6.26
N SER A 52 -0.82 -15.89 5.07
CA SER A 52 -0.16 -15.46 3.83
C SER A 52 -1.18 -15.01 2.80
N GLN A 53 -0.72 -14.36 1.75
CA GLN A 53 -1.55 -13.95 0.62
C GLN A 53 -0.81 -14.09 -0.70
N LEU A 54 -1.57 -14.23 -1.78
CA LEU A 54 -1.10 -14.18 -3.16
C LEU A 54 -1.59 -12.89 -3.80
N ASP A 55 -0.70 -12.16 -4.44
CA ASP A 55 -1.02 -10.92 -5.14
C ASP A 55 -0.74 -11.04 -6.65
N ASP A 56 -1.70 -10.54 -7.43
CA ASP A 56 -1.60 -10.30 -8.88
C ASP A 56 -1.34 -8.79 -9.06
N LEU A 57 -0.09 -8.42 -9.27
CA LEU A 57 0.32 -7.02 -9.29
C LEU A 57 0.06 -6.34 -10.64
N ASN A 58 0.04 -7.10 -11.72
CA ASN A 58 -0.11 -6.59 -13.09
C ASN A 58 -1.52 -6.81 -13.65
N ARG A 59 -2.42 -7.45 -12.90
CA ARG A 59 -3.82 -7.74 -13.24
C ARG A 59 -4.00 -8.67 -14.45
N ASP A 60 -3.03 -9.55 -14.69
CA ASP A 60 -3.10 -10.54 -15.76
C ASP A 60 -3.81 -11.84 -15.33
N ARG A 61 -4.33 -11.89 -14.09
CA ARG A 61 -4.99 -13.02 -13.44
C ARG A 61 -4.05 -14.20 -13.14
N LYS A 62 -2.75 -13.94 -13.09
CA LYS A 62 -1.76 -14.85 -12.52
C LYS A 62 -1.20 -14.21 -11.25
N MET A 63 -0.90 -15.04 -10.28
CA MET A 63 -0.28 -14.53 -9.05
C MET A 63 1.21 -14.27 -9.30
N ASP A 64 1.66 -13.08 -8.93
CA ASP A 64 3.05 -12.65 -9.07
C ASP A 64 3.85 -12.94 -7.81
N GLU A 65 3.25 -12.70 -6.63
CA GLU A 65 3.94 -12.79 -5.36
C GLU A 65 3.14 -13.56 -4.31
N LEU A 66 3.86 -14.32 -3.49
CA LEU A 66 3.41 -14.86 -2.21
C LEU A 66 4.02 -14.02 -1.09
N VAL A 67 3.20 -13.59 -0.13
CA VAL A 67 3.62 -12.68 0.94
C VAL A 67 3.14 -13.17 2.29
N PHE A 68 4.01 -13.07 3.28
CA PHE A 68 3.71 -13.23 4.69
C PHE A 68 4.62 -12.36 5.53
N VAL A 69 4.36 -12.25 6.83
CA VAL A 69 5.23 -11.57 7.79
C VAL A 69 5.71 -12.56 8.84
N ALA A 70 6.94 -12.37 9.30
CA ALA A 70 7.58 -13.27 10.26
C ALA A 70 8.35 -12.50 11.33
N ASP A 71 8.29 -12.98 12.57
CA ASP A 71 9.15 -12.49 13.64
C ASP A 71 10.50 -13.17 13.55
N LEU A 72 11.56 -12.39 13.47
CA LEU A 72 12.93 -12.87 13.32
C LEU A 72 13.78 -12.41 14.51
N PRO A 73 14.49 -13.32 15.21
CA PRO A 73 15.44 -12.92 16.24
C PRO A 73 16.64 -12.17 15.64
N ALA A 74 17.36 -11.43 16.49
CA ALA A 74 18.61 -10.80 16.08
C ALA A 74 19.61 -11.85 15.56
N HIS A 75 20.21 -11.58 14.39
CA HIS A 75 21.10 -12.50 13.68
C HIS A 75 20.53 -13.91 13.47
N GLY A 76 19.18 -14.02 13.53
CA GLY A 76 18.48 -15.31 13.50
C GLY A 76 18.03 -15.73 12.13
N ARG A 77 17.72 -17.02 12.03
CA ARG A 77 17.14 -17.62 10.82
C ARG A 77 15.88 -18.36 11.18
N LYS A 78 14.95 -18.40 10.25
CA LYS A 78 13.75 -19.24 10.31
C LYS A 78 13.53 -19.93 8.99
N THR A 79 12.99 -21.15 9.06
CA THR A 79 12.71 -21.97 7.90
C THR A 79 11.20 -22.16 7.79
N PHE A 80 10.66 -21.96 6.60
CA PHE A 80 9.25 -22.13 6.28
C PHE A 80 9.08 -23.16 5.18
N GLN A 81 8.05 -23.99 5.30
CA GLN A 81 7.59 -24.87 4.22
C GLN A 81 6.45 -24.19 3.49
N VAL A 82 6.59 -23.99 2.20
CA VAL A 82 5.60 -23.36 1.34
C VAL A 82 5.06 -24.38 0.36
N THR A 83 3.77 -24.66 0.41
CA THR A 83 3.08 -25.53 -0.54
C THR A 83 2.22 -24.69 -1.48
N LEU A 84 2.58 -24.67 -2.75
CA LEU A 84 1.83 -24.04 -3.84
C LEU A 84 0.84 -25.02 -4.43
N SER A 85 -0.35 -24.56 -4.80
CA SER A 85 -1.40 -25.41 -5.41
C SER A 85 -2.04 -24.79 -6.64
N SER A 86 -2.41 -25.65 -7.59
CA SER A 86 -3.20 -25.29 -8.77
C SER A 86 -4.71 -25.14 -8.47
N GLU A 87 -5.13 -25.45 -7.26
CA GLU A 87 -6.52 -25.31 -6.83
C GLU A 87 -6.70 -24.09 -5.94
N LYS A 88 -7.89 -23.48 -6.00
CA LYS A 88 -8.24 -22.38 -5.09
C LYS A 88 -8.43 -22.93 -3.67
N SER A 89 -8.07 -22.10 -2.71
CA SER A 89 -8.38 -22.35 -1.29
C SER A 89 -9.55 -21.48 -0.86
N THR A 90 -10.39 -22.02 0.01
CA THR A 90 -11.44 -21.28 0.74
C THR A 90 -10.95 -20.79 2.10
N LYS A 91 -9.69 -21.07 2.43
CA LYS A 91 -9.10 -20.71 3.71
C LYS A 91 -8.96 -19.19 3.81
N THR A 92 -9.33 -18.66 4.95
CA THR A 92 -9.21 -17.23 5.28
C THR A 92 -8.38 -17.08 6.55
N TYR A 93 -7.71 -15.94 6.66
CA TYR A 93 -6.95 -15.55 7.84
C TYR A 93 -7.52 -14.26 8.43
N PRO A 94 -7.33 -14.01 9.72
CA PRO A 94 -7.70 -12.72 10.31
C PRO A 94 -7.06 -11.56 9.57
N GLU A 95 -7.85 -10.54 9.28
CA GLU A 95 -7.36 -9.32 8.64
C GLU A 95 -6.51 -8.51 9.62
N ARG A 96 -5.30 -8.17 9.22
CA ARG A 96 -4.37 -7.32 9.96
C ARG A 96 -4.15 -5.99 9.26
N VAL A 97 -4.67 -5.85 8.06
CA VAL A 97 -4.63 -4.64 7.23
C VAL A 97 -6.01 -4.44 6.59
N TYR A 98 -6.27 -3.20 6.17
CA TYR A 98 -7.52 -2.85 5.52
C TYR A 98 -7.25 -1.83 4.41
N ALA A 99 -7.97 -1.94 3.29
CA ALA A 99 -7.97 -0.96 2.23
C ALA A 99 -9.37 -0.80 1.64
N ASP A 100 -9.73 0.43 1.32
CA ASP A 100 -10.98 0.71 0.62
C ASP A 100 -10.94 2.07 -0.10
N MET A 101 -11.89 2.24 -1.02
CA MET A 101 -12.16 3.49 -1.72
C MET A 101 -13.62 3.53 -2.12
N PHE A 102 -14.29 4.68 -1.96
CA PHE A 102 -15.71 4.82 -2.25
C PHE A 102 -15.98 6.02 -3.12
N ILE A 103 -16.98 5.89 -4.01
CA ILE A 103 -17.62 7.04 -4.66
C ILE A 103 -18.76 7.52 -3.77
N VAL A 104 -18.84 8.82 -3.56
CA VAL A 104 -19.90 9.46 -2.78
C VAL A 104 -21.19 9.45 -3.57
N ASP A 105 -22.26 8.89 -3.01
CA ASP A 105 -23.62 8.98 -3.53
C ASP A 105 -24.46 9.89 -2.62
N ASN A 106 -24.50 11.18 -2.97
CA ASN A 106 -25.23 12.18 -2.19
C ASN A 106 -26.75 12.02 -2.22
N LYS A 107 -27.30 11.35 -3.23
CA LYS A 107 -28.76 11.17 -3.37
C LYS A 107 -29.31 10.09 -2.46
N LYS A 108 -28.50 9.07 -2.19
CA LYS A 108 -28.92 7.89 -1.42
C LYS A 108 -28.27 7.82 -0.04
N GLY A 109 -27.32 8.72 0.27
CA GLY A 109 -26.50 8.65 1.47
C GLY A 109 -25.68 7.36 1.59
N LYS A 110 -25.54 6.62 0.49
CA LYS A 110 -24.77 5.37 0.42
C LYS A 110 -23.58 5.58 -0.50
N HIS A 111 -22.41 5.28 0.01
CA HIS A 111 -21.19 5.30 -0.78
C HIS A 111 -21.03 3.98 -1.53
N GLN A 112 -20.56 4.05 -2.76
CA GLN A 112 -20.30 2.86 -3.57
C GLN A 112 -18.83 2.49 -3.49
N ARG A 113 -18.53 1.28 -3.02
CA ARG A 113 -17.19 0.73 -3.01
C ARG A 113 -16.70 0.52 -4.44
N VAL A 114 -15.49 0.99 -4.74
CA VAL A 114 -14.83 0.83 -6.04
C VAL A 114 -13.41 0.38 -5.87
N GLN A 115 -12.91 -0.37 -6.84
CA GLN A 115 -11.52 -0.83 -6.84
C GLN A 115 -10.61 0.13 -7.60
N ALA A 116 -11.09 0.78 -8.64
CA ALA A 116 -10.33 1.71 -9.46
C ALA A 116 -11.22 2.81 -10.02
N ILE A 117 -10.64 4.00 -10.17
CA ILE A 117 -11.25 5.14 -10.82
C ILE A 117 -10.21 5.78 -11.74
N THR A 118 -10.60 6.06 -12.98
CA THR A 118 -9.80 6.83 -13.93
C THR A 118 -10.53 8.09 -14.32
N VAL A 119 -9.84 9.22 -14.29
CA VAL A 119 -10.39 10.52 -14.71
C VAL A 119 -9.43 11.25 -15.64
N PRO A 120 -9.94 12.11 -16.53
CA PRO A 120 -9.10 13.05 -17.26
C PRO A 120 -8.31 13.97 -16.29
N GLY A 121 -7.11 14.37 -16.67
CA GLY A 121 -6.27 15.25 -15.85
C GLY A 121 -6.88 16.62 -15.56
N THR A 122 -7.87 17.03 -16.36
CA THR A 122 -8.63 18.27 -16.16
C THR A 122 -9.75 18.15 -15.12
N SER A 123 -10.05 16.93 -14.65
CA SER A 123 -11.11 16.68 -13.66
C SER A 123 -10.52 16.67 -12.25
N ASN A 124 -11.24 17.31 -11.32
CA ASN A 124 -10.96 17.22 -9.89
C ASN A 124 -12.14 16.51 -9.20
N ILE A 125 -11.92 15.27 -8.81
CA ILE A 125 -12.93 14.45 -8.12
C ILE A 125 -12.63 14.25 -6.63
N TYR A 126 -11.73 15.03 -6.07
CA TYR A 126 -11.31 14.95 -4.68
C TYR A 126 -12.47 14.83 -3.68
N SER A 127 -13.53 15.64 -3.86
CA SER A 127 -14.73 15.61 -3.01
C SER A 127 -15.73 14.51 -3.37
N MET A 128 -15.56 13.85 -4.51
CA MET A 128 -16.44 12.76 -4.96
C MET A 128 -15.95 11.38 -4.53
N VAL A 129 -14.73 11.31 -4.01
CA VAL A 129 -14.12 10.07 -3.51
C VAL A 129 -13.98 10.15 -2.00
N ARG A 130 -14.34 9.10 -1.30
CA ARG A 130 -14.26 9.03 0.15
C ARG A 130 -13.29 7.93 0.58
N PRO A 131 -12.38 8.23 1.49
CA PRO A 131 -12.04 9.54 2.09
C PRO A 131 -11.00 10.33 1.25
N HIS A 132 -11.40 10.89 0.13
CA HIS A 132 -10.59 11.67 -0.82
C HIS A 132 -9.57 10.87 -1.65
N GLY A 133 -9.65 9.57 -1.64
CA GLY A 133 -8.79 8.62 -2.32
C GLY A 133 -8.80 7.26 -1.65
N PRO A 134 -7.94 6.33 -2.08
CA PRO A 134 -7.75 5.07 -1.39
C PRO A 134 -7.27 5.27 0.05
N VAL A 135 -7.76 4.43 0.95
CA VAL A 135 -7.27 4.33 2.33
C VAL A 135 -6.55 2.99 2.50
N LEU A 136 -5.44 3.04 3.21
CA LEU A 136 -4.64 1.89 3.63
C LEU A 136 -4.49 1.92 5.14
N GLU A 137 -4.68 0.79 5.80
CA GLU A 137 -4.60 0.70 7.26
C GLU A 137 -3.86 -0.56 7.69
N SER A 138 -2.96 -0.42 8.65
CA SER A 138 -2.44 -1.51 9.48
C SER A 138 -3.00 -1.38 10.89
N GLU A 139 -2.65 -2.30 11.78
CA GLU A 139 -3.04 -2.17 13.19
C GLU A 139 -2.46 -0.92 13.87
N LEU A 140 -1.42 -0.30 13.27
CA LEU A 140 -0.63 0.77 13.90
C LEU A 140 -0.84 2.15 13.31
N VAL A 141 -1.34 2.25 12.08
CA VAL A 141 -1.47 3.52 11.35
C VAL A 141 -2.48 3.39 10.22
N GLY A 142 -3.06 4.51 9.81
CA GLY A 142 -3.78 4.62 8.55
C GLY A 142 -3.18 5.68 7.64
N TYR A 143 -3.33 5.47 6.34
CA TYR A 143 -2.98 6.43 5.30
C TYR A 143 -4.14 6.59 4.34
N ARG A 144 -4.33 7.80 3.80
CA ARG A 144 -5.14 8.03 2.60
C ARG A 144 -4.29 8.68 1.55
N LEU A 145 -4.57 8.36 0.29
CA LEU A 145 -3.85 8.90 -0.86
C LEU A 145 -4.77 9.88 -1.57
N TYR A 146 -4.43 11.16 -1.60
CA TYR A 146 -5.28 12.17 -2.21
C TYR A 146 -5.42 11.98 -3.73
N PHE A 147 -6.66 11.87 -4.19
CA PHE A 147 -7.00 11.74 -5.60
C PHE A 147 -7.06 13.11 -6.27
N ASN A 148 -5.91 13.71 -6.42
CA ASN A 148 -5.70 14.99 -7.12
C ASN A 148 -4.24 15.12 -7.56
N GLU A 149 -3.88 16.30 -8.07
CA GLU A 149 -2.53 16.62 -8.54
C GLU A 149 -1.44 16.52 -7.45
N LYS A 150 -1.83 16.58 -6.20
CA LYS A 150 -0.88 16.47 -5.07
C LYS A 150 -0.38 15.05 -4.87
N GLN A 151 -1.25 14.06 -5.05
CA GLN A 151 -0.96 12.64 -4.81
C GLN A 151 -0.23 12.39 -3.49
N THR A 152 -0.60 13.17 -2.47
CA THR A 152 0.09 13.16 -1.18
C THR A 152 -0.57 12.15 -0.25
N PRO A 153 0.19 11.26 0.39
CA PRO A 153 -0.30 10.50 1.53
C PRO A 153 -0.64 11.43 2.70
N ASP A 154 -1.67 11.06 3.45
CA ASP A 154 -2.08 11.71 4.69
C ASP A 154 -2.18 10.66 5.79
N ILE A 155 -2.09 11.06 7.05
CA ILE A 155 -1.94 10.14 8.19
C ILE A 155 -3.19 10.13 9.07
N TYR A 156 -3.67 8.94 9.38
CA TYR A 156 -4.59 8.66 10.46
C TYR A 156 -3.79 8.06 11.63
N GLY A 157 -3.68 8.82 12.72
CA GLY A 157 -2.97 8.39 13.93
C GLY A 157 -3.87 7.54 14.83
N LYS A 158 -3.28 6.58 15.54
CA LYS A 158 -4.01 5.65 16.40
C LYS A 158 -3.57 5.74 17.85
N PHE A 159 -4.53 5.65 18.77
CA PHE A 159 -4.27 5.47 20.20
C PHE A 159 -4.10 3.99 20.56
N ASN A 160 -4.87 3.11 19.91
CA ASN A 160 -4.89 1.68 20.19
C ASN A 160 -4.50 0.88 18.95
N LYS A 161 -3.87 -0.25 19.16
CA LYS A 161 -3.56 -1.21 18.11
C LYS A 161 -4.84 -1.91 17.64
N GLY A 162 -5.08 -1.91 16.34
CA GLY A 162 -6.24 -2.56 15.73
C GLY A 162 -6.73 -1.85 14.47
N LEU A 163 -7.67 -2.45 13.75
CA LEU A 163 -8.27 -1.86 12.56
C LEU A 163 -9.55 -1.09 12.94
N GLU A 164 -9.71 0.14 12.48
CA GLU A 164 -10.83 0.99 12.83
C GLU A 164 -11.34 1.90 11.70
N ILE A 165 -10.58 2.06 10.60
CA ILE A 165 -10.95 2.98 9.51
C ILE A 165 -12.19 2.51 8.75
N LYS A 166 -12.46 1.22 8.71
CA LYS A 166 -13.71 0.70 8.14
C LYS A 166 -14.94 1.31 8.80
N GLU A 167 -14.88 1.58 10.11
CA GLU A 167 -15.95 2.22 10.88
C GLU A 167 -15.86 3.74 10.84
N SER A 168 -14.68 4.32 11.09
CA SER A 168 -14.50 5.75 11.19
C SER A 168 -14.49 6.47 9.83
N GLN A 169 -14.17 5.76 8.76
CA GLN A 169 -14.04 6.32 7.40
C GLN A 169 -13.04 7.50 7.37
N PHE A 170 -11.98 7.44 8.17
CA PHE A 170 -10.99 8.50 8.37
C PHE A 170 -11.48 9.72 9.18
N TYR A 171 -12.78 9.79 9.48
CA TYR A 171 -13.43 10.88 10.20
C TYR A 171 -14.21 10.32 11.38
N PRO A 172 -13.57 10.05 12.52
CA PRO A 172 -14.24 9.49 13.68
C PRO A 172 -15.27 10.46 14.23
N THR A 173 -16.37 9.91 14.73
CA THR A 173 -17.35 10.66 15.50
C THR A 173 -16.84 10.93 16.93
N ASP A 174 -17.44 11.88 17.64
CA ASP A 174 -17.11 12.14 19.05
C ASP A 174 -17.28 10.88 19.92
N GLU A 175 -18.27 10.05 19.61
CA GLU A 175 -18.47 8.76 20.31
C GLU A 175 -17.32 7.79 20.03
N GLN A 176 -16.83 7.71 18.80
CA GLN A 176 -15.68 6.87 18.42
C GLN A 176 -14.40 7.38 19.08
N LEU A 177 -14.17 8.71 19.09
CA LEU A 177 -13.04 9.32 19.81
C LEU A 177 -13.08 9.00 21.31
N ALA A 178 -14.25 9.09 21.94
CA ALA A 178 -14.43 8.74 23.34
C ALA A 178 -14.16 7.25 23.62
N LYS A 179 -14.31 6.37 22.63
CA LYS A 179 -13.96 4.94 22.71
C LYS A 179 -12.48 4.66 22.40
N GLY A 180 -11.68 5.69 22.14
CA GLY A 180 -10.26 5.56 21.88
C GLY A 180 -9.89 5.30 20.41
N PHE A 181 -10.78 5.63 19.47
CA PHE A 181 -10.41 5.69 18.06
C PHE A 181 -9.36 6.76 17.82
N GLY A 182 -8.52 6.54 16.81
CA GLY A 182 -7.60 7.56 16.32
C GLY A 182 -8.30 8.69 15.57
N ASP A 183 -7.51 9.50 14.89
CA ASP A 183 -8.05 10.67 14.16
C ASP A 183 -7.18 11.01 12.95
N ASP A 184 -7.70 11.87 12.08
CA ASP A 184 -6.96 12.60 11.06
C ASP A 184 -6.03 13.60 11.75
N VAL A 185 -4.74 13.32 11.78
CA VAL A 185 -3.75 14.04 12.61
C VAL A 185 -2.82 14.95 11.81
N LEU A 186 -2.94 14.99 10.50
CA LEU A 186 -2.03 15.75 9.66
C LEU A 186 -2.79 16.62 8.65
N ARG A 187 -2.37 17.88 8.51
CA ARG A 187 -2.82 18.77 7.42
C ARG A 187 -1.69 18.96 6.44
N VAL A 188 -1.75 18.27 5.31
CA VAL A 188 -0.65 18.24 4.34
C VAL A 188 -0.52 19.49 3.49
N PHE A 189 -1.61 20.24 3.25
CA PHE A 189 -1.63 21.43 2.37
C PHE A 189 -0.95 21.17 1.01
N ASP A 190 0.11 21.93 0.69
CA ASP A 190 0.92 21.78 -0.53
C ASP A 190 2.28 21.09 -0.26
N SER A 191 2.48 20.56 0.93
CA SER A 191 3.71 19.87 1.33
C SER A 191 3.84 18.47 0.71
N CYS A 192 4.97 17.83 0.97
CA CYS A 192 5.16 16.41 0.66
C CYS A 192 4.46 15.48 1.66
N GLY A 193 3.81 16.00 2.72
CA GLY A 193 3.23 15.19 3.77
C GLY A 193 4.28 14.26 4.42
N PRO A 194 3.96 12.96 4.59
CA PRO A 194 4.91 11.99 5.15
C PRO A 194 5.86 11.39 4.11
N GLY A 195 6.02 11.96 2.91
CA GLY A 195 6.97 11.46 1.93
C GLY A 195 6.45 11.30 0.51
N ALA A 196 5.53 12.16 0.05
CA ALA A 196 5.05 12.11 -1.33
C ALA A 196 6.16 12.35 -2.35
N LEU A 197 6.13 11.60 -3.45
CA LEU A 197 6.93 11.93 -4.62
C LEU A 197 6.36 13.19 -5.28
N LYS A 198 7.24 14.13 -5.62
CA LYS A 198 6.93 15.39 -6.31
C LYS A 198 7.87 15.61 -7.48
N GLY A 199 7.46 16.48 -8.42
CA GLY A 199 8.37 17.10 -9.34
C GLY A 199 9.27 18.13 -8.64
N TRP A 200 10.28 18.62 -9.37
CA TRP A 200 11.22 19.64 -8.91
C TRP A 200 11.44 20.66 -10.02
N ASP A 201 11.24 21.95 -9.73
CA ASP A 201 11.40 23.04 -10.71
C ASP A 201 12.77 23.74 -10.65
N GLY A 202 13.68 23.20 -9.82
CA GLY A 202 14.99 23.79 -9.53
C GLY A 202 15.04 24.60 -8.22
N GLN A 203 13.89 24.89 -7.64
CA GLN A 203 13.76 25.67 -6.39
C GLN A 203 12.82 25.03 -5.37
N LYS A 204 11.73 24.44 -5.82
CA LYS A 204 10.69 23.86 -4.95
C LYS A 204 10.07 22.62 -5.54
N ALA A 205 9.42 21.86 -4.68
CA ALA A 205 8.59 20.73 -5.07
C ALA A 205 7.36 21.20 -5.87
N THR A 206 7.00 20.46 -6.90
CA THR A 206 5.84 20.73 -7.76
C THR A 206 4.88 19.56 -7.79
N HIS A 207 3.60 19.83 -8.02
CA HIS A 207 2.58 18.81 -8.13
C HIS A 207 2.67 18.00 -9.44
N ILE A 208 2.00 16.84 -9.47
CA ILE A 208 1.95 15.94 -10.63
C ILE A 208 0.85 16.45 -11.58
N THR A 209 1.17 17.47 -12.35
CA THR A 209 0.23 18.14 -13.27
C THR A 209 1.02 18.97 -14.30
N PRO A 210 0.52 19.20 -15.54
CA PRO A 210 -0.68 18.59 -16.11
C PRO A 210 -0.44 17.14 -16.53
N VAL A 211 -1.51 16.35 -16.52
CA VAL A 211 -1.53 14.95 -16.96
C VAL A 211 -2.71 14.72 -17.92
N ASP A 212 -2.63 13.71 -18.77
CA ASP A 212 -3.77 13.32 -19.61
C ASP A 212 -4.82 12.58 -18.78
N THR A 213 -4.42 11.60 -17.99
CA THR A 213 -5.29 10.85 -17.09
C THR A 213 -4.64 10.60 -15.75
N ARG A 214 -5.47 10.43 -14.72
CA ARG A 214 -5.07 9.96 -13.40
C ARG A 214 -5.97 8.80 -12.98
N THR A 215 -5.34 7.69 -12.61
CA THR A 215 -6.04 6.50 -12.10
C THR A 215 -5.57 6.23 -10.69
N GLU A 216 -6.50 5.99 -9.78
CA GLU A 216 -6.18 5.40 -8.48
C GLU A 216 -6.86 4.05 -8.36
N ARG A 217 -6.15 3.06 -7.83
CA ARG A 217 -6.66 1.69 -7.67
C ARG A 217 -6.12 1.03 -6.42
N ILE A 218 -6.89 0.07 -5.89
CA ILE A 218 -6.43 -0.85 -4.87
C ILE A 218 -6.11 -2.17 -5.56
N VAL A 219 -4.88 -2.63 -5.39
CA VAL A 219 -4.35 -3.86 -6.02
C VAL A 219 -4.49 -5.04 -5.07
N SER A 220 -4.22 -4.83 -3.78
CA SER A 220 -4.27 -5.85 -2.75
C SER A 220 -5.03 -5.36 -1.52
N TYR A 221 -5.91 -6.22 -0.98
CA TYR A 221 -6.78 -5.91 0.16
C TYR A 221 -6.37 -6.61 1.46
N GLY A 222 -5.32 -7.38 1.47
CA GLY A 222 -4.89 -8.12 2.64
C GLY A 222 -4.98 -9.65 2.48
N PRO A 223 -4.84 -10.41 3.58
CA PRO A 223 -4.89 -10.00 5.01
C PRO A 223 -3.56 -9.52 5.62
N VAL A 224 -2.44 -9.60 4.89
CA VAL A 224 -1.09 -9.37 5.43
C VAL A 224 -0.49 -8.05 4.95
N ARG A 225 -0.81 -7.64 3.73
CA ARG A 225 -0.46 -6.33 3.18
C ARG A 225 -1.59 -5.77 2.33
N VAL A 226 -1.63 -4.46 2.22
CA VAL A 226 -2.48 -3.74 1.27
C VAL A 226 -1.61 -2.96 0.30
N ILE A 227 -2.05 -2.89 -0.96
CA ILE A 227 -1.37 -2.17 -2.02
C ILE A 227 -2.37 -1.27 -2.74
N ALA A 228 -2.03 -0.01 -2.89
CA ALA A 228 -2.70 0.92 -3.79
C ALA A 228 -1.72 1.50 -4.80
N GLU A 229 -2.23 1.91 -5.95
CA GLU A 229 -1.44 2.53 -7.01
C GLU A 229 -2.10 3.80 -7.50
N ILE A 230 -1.27 4.78 -7.82
CA ILE A 230 -1.66 5.99 -8.56
C ILE A 230 -0.89 5.97 -9.87
N GLU A 231 -1.62 5.97 -10.99
CA GLU A 231 -1.06 5.97 -12.32
C GLU A 231 -1.45 7.26 -13.05
N VAL A 232 -0.47 7.92 -13.64
CA VAL A 232 -0.68 9.07 -14.50
C VAL A 232 -0.14 8.79 -15.88
N THR A 233 -0.89 9.23 -16.90
CA THR A 233 -0.45 9.20 -18.29
C THR A 233 -0.25 10.63 -18.78
N GLY A 234 0.75 10.83 -19.64
CA GLY A 234 0.98 12.10 -20.29
C GLY A 234 1.32 13.24 -19.31
N TRP A 235 2.11 12.96 -18.26
CA TRP A 235 2.59 14.01 -17.36
C TRP A 235 3.59 14.90 -18.09
N LYS A 236 3.20 16.15 -18.36
CA LYS A 236 4.08 17.15 -18.95
C LYS A 236 5.04 17.63 -17.87
N TYR A 237 6.25 17.12 -17.90
CA TYR A 237 7.25 17.35 -16.88
C TYR A 237 8.60 17.72 -17.50
N GLN A 238 9.05 18.95 -17.24
CA GLN A 238 10.21 19.53 -17.91
C GLN A 238 10.02 19.47 -19.44
N ASP A 239 10.98 18.95 -20.18
CA ASP A 239 10.89 18.80 -21.64
C ASP A 239 10.38 17.40 -22.08
N GLN A 240 9.80 16.62 -21.14
CA GLN A 240 9.35 15.26 -21.34
C GLN A 240 7.85 15.10 -21.14
N GLU A 241 7.34 14.03 -21.67
CA GLU A 241 6.01 13.51 -21.38
C GLU A 241 6.16 12.12 -20.75
N LEU A 242 5.78 12.00 -19.49
CA LEU A 242 6.03 10.81 -18.69
C LEU A 242 4.74 10.06 -18.36
N ASN A 243 4.81 8.73 -18.42
CA ASN A 243 3.83 7.85 -17.81
C ASN A 243 4.44 7.28 -16.52
N MET A 244 3.81 7.53 -15.41
CA MET A 244 4.33 7.14 -14.09
C MET A 244 3.25 6.38 -13.31
N MET A 245 3.67 5.32 -12.64
CA MET A 245 2.86 4.63 -11.64
C MET A 245 3.59 4.65 -10.31
N THR A 246 2.92 5.13 -9.27
CA THR A 246 3.42 5.10 -7.89
C THR A 246 2.66 4.03 -7.12
N ARG A 247 3.39 3.09 -6.53
CA ARG A 247 2.84 2.00 -5.71
C ARG A 247 3.10 2.26 -4.24
N TYR A 248 2.06 2.09 -3.45
CA TYR A 248 2.07 2.26 -2.00
C TYR A 248 1.74 0.92 -1.35
N THR A 249 2.65 0.44 -0.50
CA THR A 249 2.48 -0.85 0.19
C THR A 249 2.58 -0.67 1.69
N LEU A 250 1.57 -1.17 2.41
CA LEU A 250 1.54 -1.18 3.87
C LEU A 250 1.38 -2.61 4.38
N TYR A 251 2.30 -3.03 5.23
CA TYR A 251 2.32 -4.38 5.82
C TYR A 251 1.67 -4.43 7.19
N ALA A 252 1.14 -5.59 7.53
CA ALA A 252 0.69 -5.91 8.88
C ALA A 252 1.78 -5.64 9.91
N GLY A 253 1.44 -4.98 11.02
CA GLY A 253 2.37 -4.65 12.09
C GLY A 253 3.34 -3.50 11.79
N HIS A 254 3.18 -2.81 10.66
CA HIS A 254 4.06 -1.71 10.24
C HIS A 254 3.37 -0.35 10.29
N ARG A 255 4.16 0.70 10.57
CA ARG A 255 3.79 2.11 10.39
C ARG A 255 4.37 2.69 9.10
N ASP A 256 5.50 2.17 8.64
CA ASP A 256 6.16 2.63 7.42
C ASP A 256 5.35 2.28 6.18
N LEU A 257 5.21 3.25 5.29
CA LEU A 257 4.59 3.11 3.98
C LEU A 257 5.71 2.97 2.94
N HIS A 258 5.76 1.84 2.26
CA HIS A 258 6.72 1.63 1.18
C HIS A 258 6.19 2.27 -0.10
N ILE A 259 6.99 3.15 -0.72
CA ILE A 259 6.60 3.90 -1.91
C ILE A 259 7.60 3.63 -3.02
N GLU A 260 7.10 3.19 -4.18
CA GLU A 260 7.90 2.90 -5.37
C GLU A 260 7.33 3.68 -6.55
N ALA A 261 8.19 4.26 -7.37
CA ALA A 261 7.79 4.93 -8.60
C ALA A 261 8.35 4.18 -9.82
N PHE A 262 7.48 3.94 -10.78
CA PHE A 262 7.80 3.26 -12.03
C PHE A 262 7.49 4.18 -13.20
N PHE A 263 8.40 4.26 -14.16
CA PHE A 263 8.26 5.07 -15.37
C PHE A 263 8.31 4.17 -16.59
N ASP A 264 7.46 4.42 -17.58
CA ASP A 264 7.46 3.65 -18.82
C ASP A 264 8.63 4.07 -19.72
N GLU A 265 9.01 5.35 -19.66
CA GLU A 265 10.10 5.92 -20.44
C GLU A 265 11.42 5.87 -19.66
N PRO A 266 12.55 5.67 -20.34
CA PRO A 266 13.86 5.87 -19.71
C PRO A 266 14.02 7.31 -19.23
N LEU A 267 14.43 7.47 -17.98
CA LEU A 267 14.78 8.77 -17.41
C LEU A 267 16.21 9.14 -17.82
N ASP A 268 16.44 10.41 -18.17
CA ASP A 268 17.75 10.93 -18.55
C ASP A 268 18.25 11.92 -17.49
N LYS A 269 17.63 13.10 -17.43
CA LYS A 269 18.04 14.19 -16.56
C LYS A 269 16.92 14.76 -15.70
N GLU A 270 15.76 14.11 -15.74
CA GLU A 270 14.61 14.50 -14.93
C GLU A 270 14.94 14.36 -13.45
N ILE A 271 14.64 15.39 -12.68
CA ILE A 271 14.86 15.44 -11.24
C ILE A 271 13.51 15.39 -10.54
N PHE A 272 13.38 14.50 -9.59
CA PHE A 272 12.21 14.38 -8.71
C PHE A 272 12.65 14.65 -7.28
N CYS A 273 11.71 14.95 -6.42
CA CYS A 273 11.97 15.11 -5.01
C CYS A 273 10.93 14.42 -4.14
N THR A 274 11.29 14.23 -2.91
CA THR A 274 10.41 13.89 -1.80
C THR A 274 10.86 14.65 -0.57
N GLY A 275 10.04 14.64 0.48
CA GLY A 275 10.38 15.28 1.73
C GLY A 275 9.36 14.94 2.79
N VAL A 276 9.67 15.27 4.02
CA VAL A 276 8.76 15.14 5.17
C VAL A 276 8.31 16.53 5.57
N GLN A 277 7.00 16.68 5.80
CA GLN A 277 6.44 17.95 6.24
C GLN A 277 6.99 18.32 7.62
N ASP A 278 7.56 19.53 7.73
CA ASP A 278 7.90 20.10 9.02
C ASP A 278 6.63 20.58 9.74
N ILE A 279 6.49 20.19 10.99
CA ILE A 279 5.36 20.58 11.84
C ILE A 279 5.89 21.50 12.93
N VAL A 280 5.47 22.76 12.89
CA VAL A 280 5.86 23.78 13.86
C VAL A 280 5.57 23.31 15.29
N GLY A 281 6.58 23.37 16.16
CA GLY A 281 6.48 22.91 17.54
C GLY A 281 6.84 21.46 17.79
N THR A 282 7.12 20.68 16.74
CA THR A 282 7.76 19.36 16.88
C THR A 282 9.27 19.54 16.99
N SER A 283 9.88 18.81 17.90
CA SER A 283 11.18 19.23 18.42
C SER A 283 12.40 18.62 17.76
N LYS A 284 12.28 17.57 16.94
CA LYS A 284 13.48 16.89 16.41
C LYS A 284 13.19 16.09 15.14
N SER A 285 14.06 16.21 14.14
CA SER A 285 14.21 15.24 13.06
C SER A 285 15.45 14.37 13.31
N PHE A 286 15.35 13.10 12.96
CA PHE A 286 16.47 12.18 12.96
C PHE A 286 16.65 11.66 11.55
N SER A 287 17.88 11.64 11.07
CA SER A 287 18.27 10.91 9.87
C SER A 287 19.42 9.98 10.24
N ASP A 288 19.31 8.71 9.90
CA ASP A 288 20.38 7.74 10.00
C ASP A 288 21.31 7.83 8.80
#